data_4785007b7cd39c0591fbd53adfd0b8a6
#
_entry.id   4785007b7cd39c0591fbd53adfd0b8a6
#
_cell.length_a   1.000
_cell.length_b   1.000
_cell.length_c   1.000
_cell.angle_alpha   90.00
_cell.angle_beta   90.00
_cell.angle_gamma   90.00
#
_symmetry.space_group_name_H-M   'P 1'
#
loop_
_entity.id
_entity.type
_entity.pdbx_description
1 polymer ?
#
loop_
_entity_poly.entity_id
_entity_poly.type
_entity_poly.pdbx_seq_one_letter_code
_entity_poly.pdbx_strand_id
1 'polypeptide(L)'
;MRNKVEITGINTATLKVMPQDVVLEKIKEAQNGSLSARDEVVEGNLKLVLSVIKKFHNRGENLDDLFQVGAMGLIKAIDNFDFSHEVRFSTYAVPMIIGEIKRYLRDNSKLRISRSLKDIAYKALQFKDKYVSVNHKEPTITEIAEALNVETIDVVIALEAMQDPVSIYTPIYNNGSDEIYLIDQIADENNTSDDRMEKMMIEEGISRLNPRLKSIIMDRYYNNKTQMEIASEIGISQAQVSRLEKAALKIIFDK
;
A
#
# COMPACT_ATOMS: atom_id res chain seq x y z
N MET A 1 32.18 -14.74 0.21
CA MET A 1 32.34 -13.28 0.03
C MET A 1 31.54 -12.57 1.10
N ARG A 2 32.13 -11.67 1.91
CA ARG A 2 31.37 -10.87 2.88
C ARG A 2 30.53 -9.86 2.09
N ASN A 3 29.21 -9.96 2.15
CA ASN A 3 28.29 -8.99 1.56
C ASN A 3 28.57 -7.61 2.20
N LYS A 4 29.25 -6.75 1.45
CA LYS A 4 29.53 -5.37 1.86
C LYS A 4 28.23 -4.59 1.64
N VAL A 5 27.67 -4.04 2.71
CA VAL A 5 26.52 -3.13 2.60
C VAL A 5 27.08 -1.77 2.18
N GLU A 6 26.67 -1.29 1.03
CA GLU A 6 26.98 0.06 0.54
C GLU A 6 25.79 0.96 0.83
N ILE A 7 26.04 2.09 1.48
CA ILE A 7 25.04 3.11 1.84
C ILE A 7 25.42 4.38 1.10
N THR A 8 24.46 4.99 0.42
CA THR A 8 24.67 6.21 -0.37
C THR A 8 25.18 7.35 0.54
N GLY A 9 26.30 7.94 0.18
CA GLY A 9 26.88 9.07 0.91
C GLY A 9 27.66 8.73 2.18
N ILE A 10 27.73 7.46 2.60
CA ILE A 10 28.46 7.04 3.79
C ILE A 10 29.55 6.04 3.43
N ASN A 11 30.81 6.38 3.71
CA ASN A 11 31.89 5.41 3.59
C ASN A 11 31.87 4.44 4.77
N THR A 12 31.22 3.30 4.58
CA THR A 12 31.06 2.27 5.65
C THR A 12 32.36 1.67 6.15
N ALA A 13 33.48 1.84 5.40
CA ALA A 13 34.79 1.34 5.79
C ALA A 13 35.49 2.25 6.83
N THR A 14 35.22 3.55 6.80
CA THR A 14 35.88 4.56 7.66
C THR A 14 35.13 4.85 8.96
N LEU A 15 33.95 4.22 9.17
CA LEU A 15 33.18 4.42 10.38
C LEU A 15 34.00 4.05 11.63
N LYS A 16 34.07 4.98 12.57
CA LYS A 16 34.74 4.78 13.85
C LYS A 16 33.92 3.87 14.77
N VAL A 17 34.57 3.24 15.72
CA VAL A 17 33.94 2.50 16.80
C VAL A 17 34.38 3.15 18.10
N MET A 18 33.43 3.55 18.92
CA MET A 18 33.69 4.18 20.20
C MET A 18 33.81 3.11 21.29
N PRO A 19 34.82 3.20 22.20
CA PRO A 19 34.90 2.33 23.37
C PRO A 19 33.67 2.49 24.28
N GLN A 20 33.29 1.41 24.98
CA GLN A 20 32.05 1.41 25.78
C GLN A 20 32.04 2.46 26.90
N ASP A 21 33.16 2.65 27.58
CA ASP A 21 33.26 3.60 28.69
C ASP A 21 33.01 5.04 28.20
N VAL A 22 33.57 5.40 27.04
CA VAL A 22 33.37 6.70 26.41
C VAL A 22 31.93 6.84 25.92
N VAL A 23 31.32 5.77 25.39
CA VAL A 23 29.90 5.78 24.96
C VAL A 23 29.00 6.11 26.15
N LEU A 24 29.21 5.49 27.32
CA LEU A 24 28.38 5.74 28.51
C LEU A 24 28.52 7.16 29.06
N GLU A 25 29.74 7.72 29.04
CA GLU A 25 30.00 9.09 29.45
C GLU A 25 29.29 10.08 28.52
N LYS A 26 29.45 9.87 27.20
CA LYS A 26 28.83 10.72 26.18
C LYS A 26 27.30 10.60 26.15
N ILE A 27 26.71 9.46 26.45
CA ILE A 27 25.25 9.34 26.59
C ILE A 27 24.75 10.18 27.76
N LYS A 28 25.47 10.23 28.89
CA LYS A 28 25.11 11.11 30.02
C LYS A 28 25.13 12.58 29.63
N GLU A 29 26.17 13.01 28.90
CA GLU A 29 26.25 14.38 28.37
C GLU A 29 25.09 14.67 27.40
N ALA A 30 24.77 13.73 26.49
CA ALA A 30 23.69 13.86 25.53
C ALA A 30 22.32 13.99 26.20
N GLN A 31 22.05 13.16 27.22
CA GLN A 31 20.79 13.23 27.99
C GLN A 31 20.68 14.53 28.84
N ASN A 32 21.81 15.16 29.16
CA ASN A 32 21.87 16.48 29.81
C ASN A 32 21.75 17.64 28.81
N GLY A 33 21.47 17.37 27.52
CA GLY A 33 21.18 18.37 26.49
C GLY A 33 22.35 18.70 25.54
N SER A 34 23.48 18.00 25.60
CA SER A 34 24.60 18.21 24.67
C SER A 34 24.33 17.55 23.32
N LEU A 35 24.00 18.36 22.30
CA LEU A 35 23.79 17.88 20.92
C LEU A 35 25.08 17.29 20.32
N SER A 36 26.24 17.93 20.58
CA SER A 36 27.54 17.44 20.08
C SER A 36 27.87 16.04 20.63
N ALA A 37 27.64 15.80 21.92
CA ALA A 37 27.86 14.49 22.51
C ALA A 37 26.90 13.43 21.93
N ARG A 38 25.66 13.80 21.64
CA ARG A 38 24.67 12.94 20.98
C ARG A 38 25.14 12.54 19.58
N ASP A 39 25.58 13.49 18.77
CA ASP A 39 26.06 13.23 17.41
C ASP A 39 27.31 12.33 17.42
N GLU A 40 28.26 12.57 18.34
CA GLU A 40 29.45 11.72 18.53
C GLU A 40 29.08 10.27 18.86
N VAL A 41 28.10 10.06 19.76
CA VAL A 41 27.62 8.70 20.12
C VAL A 41 26.94 8.03 18.92
N VAL A 42 26.13 8.78 18.16
CA VAL A 42 25.48 8.25 16.95
C VAL A 42 26.53 7.79 15.95
N GLU A 43 27.48 8.68 15.58
CA GLU A 43 28.55 8.36 14.62
C GLU A 43 29.40 7.18 15.07
N GLY A 44 29.76 7.12 16.36
CA GLY A 44 30.56 6.04 16.93
C GLY A 44 29.86 4.68 16.98
N ASN A 45 28.54 4.65 16.79
CA ASN A 45 27.72 3.42 16.85
C ASN A 45 27.01 3.08 15.52
N LEU A 46 27.23 3.81 14.41
CA LEU A 46 26.63 3.50 13.10
C LEU A 46 26.98 2.08 12.59
N LYS A 47 28.17 1.56 12.93
CA LYS A 47 28.52 0.16 12.62
C LYS A 47 27.56 -0.87 13.25
N LEU A 48 26.99 -0.53 14.41
CA LEU A 48 26.00 -1.39 15.06
C LEU A 48 24.72 -1.46 14.21
N VAL A 49 24.26 -0.30 13.71
CA VAL A 49 23.11 -0.21 12.78
C VAL A 49 23.38 -1.05 11.54
N LEU A 50 24.53 -0.90 10.89
CA LEU A 50 24.92 -1.70 9.70
C LEU A 50 24.90 -3.21 9.98
N SER A 51 25.34 -3.64 11.17
CA SER A 51 25.33 -5.06 11.54
C SER A 51 23.92 -5.63 11.64
N VAL A 52 22.97 -4.81 12.11
CA VAL A 52 21.55 -5.18 12.23
C VAL A 52 20.89 -5.24 10.86
N ILE A 53 21.11 -4.25 10.00
CA ILE A 53 20.48 -4.16 8.66
C ILE A 53 20.83 -5.36 7.79
N LYS A 54 22.03 -5.92 7.92
CA LYS A 54 22.42 -7.15 7.19
C LYS A 54 21.42 -8.30 7.36
N LYS A 55 20.70 -8.36 8.47
CA LYS A 55 19.68 -9.39 8.73
C LYS A 55 18.38 -9.14 7.94
N PHE A 56 18.21 -7.93 7.38
CA PHE A 56 17.00 -7.51 6.66
C PHE A 56 17.24 -7.31 5.15
N HIS A 57 18.44 -7.65 4.65
CA HIS A 57 18.86 -7.41 3.25
C HIS A 57 17.90 -7.99 2.19
N ASN A 58 17.21 -9.10 2.49
CA ASN A 58 16.34 -9.80 1.52
C ASN A 58 14.85 -9.46 1.71
N ARG A 59 14.52 -8.28 2.23
CA ARG A 59 13.12 -7.87 2.49
C ARG A 59 12.51 -6.98 1.42
N GLY A 60 13.22 -6.74 0.28
CA GLY A 60 12.72 -5.95 -0.85
C GLY A 60 12.76 -4.43 -0.65
N GLU A 61 13.22 -3.95 0.52
CA GLU A 61 13.33 -2.53 0.83
C GLU A 61 14.73 -1.97 0.55
N ASN A 62 14.79 -0.66 0.30
CA ASN A 62 16.06 0.03 0.09
C ASN A 62 16.90 0.00 1.36
N LEU A 63 18.18 -0.38 1.24
CA LEU A 63 19.10 -0.44 2.37
C LEU A 63 19.36 0.93 2.98
N ASP A 64 19.32 2.00 2.20
CA ASP A 64 19.48 3.37 2.68
C ASP A 64 18.35 3.76 3.61
N ASP A 65 17.10 3.40 3.26
CA ASP A 65 15.93 3.66 4.10
C ASP A 65 15.99 2.86 5.41
N LEU A 66 16.35 1.58 5.32
CA LEU A 66 16.56 0.75 6.50
C LEU A 66 17.67 1.29 7.41
N PHE A 67 18.72 1.89 6.83
CA PHE A 67 19.80 2.52 7.58
C PHE A 67 19.31 3.74 8.33
N GLN A 68 18.56 4.63 7.66
CA GLN A 68 18.00 5.82 8.29
C GLN A 68 17.05 5.46 9.44
N VAL A 69 16.15 4.50 9.21
CA VAL A 69 15.23 4.00 10.25
C VAL A 69 15.99 3.35 11.40
N GLY A 70 17.03 2.57 11.09
CA GLY A 70 17.91 1.99 12.10
C GLY A 70 18.67 3.03 12.91
N ALA A 71 19.13 4.11 12.26
CA ALA A 71 19.76 5.24 12.94
C ALA A 71 18.77 5.98 13.86
N MET A 72 17.51 6.13 13.45
CA MET A 72 16.46 6.66 14.35
C MET A 72 16.24 5.75 15.56
N GLY A 73 16.28 4.43 15.37
CA GLY A 73 16.22 3.48 16.47
C GLY A 73 17.41 3.61 17.44
N LEU A 74 18.61 3.86 16.91
CA LEU A 74 19.81 4.12 17.70
C LEU A 74 19.69 5.42 18.51
N ILE A 75 19.17 6.50 17.90
CA ILE A 75 18.94 7.79 18.57
C ILE A 75 17.95 7.61 19.72
N LYS A 76 16.83 6.92 19.51
CA LYS A 76 15.88 6.60 20.59
C LYS A 76 16.51 5.78 21.70
N ALA A 77 17.44 4.88 21.35
CA ALA A 77 18.16 4.12 22.37
C ALA A 77 19.09 4.98 23.20
N ILE A 78 19.75 5.99 22.62
CA ILE A 78 20.58 6.96 23.34
C ILE A 78 19.72 7.80 24.31
N ASP A 79 18.60 8.32 23.81
CA ASP A 79 17.72 9.21 24.58
C ASP A 79 17.06 8.49 25.78
N ASN A 80 16.77 7.19 25.65
CA ASN A 80 16.05 6.41 26.64
C ASN A 80 16.92 5.39 27.39
N PHE A 81 18.26 5.46 27.26
CA PHE A 81 19.13 4.53 27.96
C PHE A 81 19.13 4.76 29.46
N ASP A 82 18.83 3.71 30.23
CA ASP A 82 18.83 3.75 31.70
C ASP A 82 20.11 3.14 32.25
N PHE A 83 20.86 3.93 33.01
CA PHE A 83 22.12 3.53 33.64
C PHE A 83 21.93 2.65 34.88
N SER A 84 20.70 2.50 35.39
CA SER A 84 20.41 1.65 36.56
C SER A 84 20.60 0.17 36.25
N HIS A 85 20.49 -0.20 34.96
CA HIS A 85 20.70 -1.55 34.49
C HIS A 85 22.19 -1.73 34.10
N GLU A 86 22.89 -2.63 34.75
CA GLU A 86 24.32 -2.95 34.48
C GLU A 86 24.51 -3.69 33.14
N VAL A 87 23.93 -3.17 32.04
CA VAL A 87 24.02 -3.76 30.70
C VAL A 87 24.83 -2.88 29.76
N ARG A 88 25.46 -3.51 28.75
CA ARG A 88 26.14 -2.75 27.71
C ARG A 88 25.13 -1.98 26.86
N PHE A 89 25.48 -0.75 26.46
CA PHE A 89 24.63 0.05 25.58
C PHE A 89 24.21 -0.70 24.30
N SER A 90 25.13 -1.45 23.67
CA SER A 90 24.83 -2.25 22.48
C SER A 90 23.74 -3.30 22.72
N THR A 91 23.68 -3.87 23.94
CA THR A 91 22.66 -4.87 24.31
C THR A 91 21.26 -4.26 24.35
N TYR A 92 21.15 -3.00 24.75
CA TYR A 92 19.90 -2.23 24.75
C TYR A 92 19.58 -1.67 23.38
N ALA A 93 20.56 -1.13 22.64
CA ALA A 93 20.35 -0.46 21.36
C ALA A 93 19.93 -1.43 20.24
N VAL A 94 20.49 -2.65 20.18
CA VAL A 94 20.15 -3.62 19.13
C VAL A 94 18.66 -3.97 19.07
N PRO A 95 17.98 -4.34 20.16
CA PRO A 95 16.53 -4.53 20.15
C PRO A 95 15.75 -3.31 19.72
N MET A 96 16.16 -2.10 20.12
CA MET A 96 15.52 -0.85 19.73
C MET A 96 15.63 -0.60 18.21
N ILE A 97 16.82 -0.78 17.64
CA ILE A 97 17.07 -0.68 16.20
C ILE A 97 16.22 -1.71 15.44
N ILE A 98 16.22 -2.97 15.89
CA ILE A 98 15.40 -4.03 15.29
C ILE A 98 13.91 -3.70 15.37
N GLY A 99 13.47 -3.14 16.49
CA GLY A 99 12.09 -2.75 16.73
C GLY A 99 11.61 -1.69 15.72
N GLU A 100 12.41 -0.63 15.52
CA GLU A 100 12.10 0.44 14.56
C GLU A 100 12.11 -0.09 13.12
N ILE A 101 13.09 -0.89 12.73
CA ILE A 101 13.13 -1.51 11.40
C ILE A 101 11.92 -2.42 11.16
N LYS A 102 11.56 -3.28 12.12
CA LYS A 102 10.37 -4.13 12.01
C LYS A 102 9.08 -3.32 11.93
N ARG A 103 9.00 -2.21 12.68
CA ARG A 103 7.87 -1.29 12.62
C ARG A 103 7.77 -0.66 11.24
N TYR A 104 8.86 -0.11 10.72
CA TYR A 104 8.91 0.46 9.38
C TYR A 104 8.48 -0.55 8.32
N LEU A 105 9.06 -1.75 8.27
CA LEU A 105 8.71 -2.81 7.32
C LEU A 105 7.23 -3.21 7.38
N ARG A 106 6.64 -3.17 8.58
CA ARG A 106 5.21 -3.46 8.74
C ARG A 106 4.33 -2.31 8.21
N ASP A 107 4.73 -1.07 8.48
CA ASP A 107 3.91 0.12 8.22
C ASP A 107 4.13 0.64 6.78
N ASN A 108 5.28 0.32 6.13
CA ASN A 108 5.65 0.71 4.76
C ASN A 108 5.17 -0.29 3.68
N SER A 109 4.26 -1.22 4.01
CA SER A 109 3.70 -2.11 2.98
C SER A 109 2.86 -1.32 1.97
N LYS A 110 3.01 -1.64 0.67
CA LYS A 110 2.28 -0.98 -0.45
C LYS A 110 0.76 -1.00 -0.26
N LEU A 111 0.24 -2.06 0.36
CA LEU A 111 -1.15 -2.20 0.72
C LEU A 111 -1.28 -2.29 2.25
N ARG A 112 -2.31 -1.61 2.79
CA ARG A 112 -2.63 -1.69 4.22
C ARG A 112 -3.39 -2.98 4.51
N ILE A 113 -2.70 -3.96 5.08
CA ILE A 113 -3.26 -5.25 5.50
C ILE A 113 -3.47 -5.24 7.01
N SER A 114 -4.60 -5.76 7.50
CA SER A 114 -4.89 -5.87 8.92
C SER A 114 -3.85 -6.76 9.63
N ARG A 115 -3.62 -6.50 10.93
CA ARG A 115 -2.66 -7.30 11.72
C ARG A 115 -3.10 -8.76 11.83
N SER A 116 -4.39 -9.00 12.00
CA SER A 116 -4.95 -10.35 12.09
C SER A 116 -4.67 -11.17 10.83
N LEU A 117 -4.87 -10.60 9.64
CA LEU A 117 -4.56 -11.27 8.38
C LEU A 117 -3.05 -11.54 8.22
N LYS A 118 -2.18 -10.57 8.59
CA LYS A 118 -0.72 -10.77 8.58
C LYS A 118 -0.30 -11.90 9.53
N ASP A 119 -0.91 -12.00 10.71
CA ASP A 119 -0.60 -13.05 11.68
C ASP A 119 -1.06 -14.43 11.18
N ILE A 120 -2.24 -14.53 10.56
CA ILE A 120 -2.73 -15.76 9.95
C ILE A 120 -1.79 -16.19 8.82
N ALA A 121 -1.48 -15.28 7.89
CA ALA A 121 -0.57 -15.56 6.77
C ALA A 121 0.81 -16.03 7.25
N TYR A 122 1.39 -15.36 8.25
CA TYR A 122 2.68 -15.74 8.81
C TYR A 122 2.66 -17.14 9.41
N LYS A 123 1.63 -17.47 10.20
CA LYS A 123 1.45 -18.81 10.79
C LYS A 123 1.22 -19.87 9.70
N ALA A 124 0.44 -19.53 8.66
CA ALA A 124 0.20 -20.42 7.53
C ALA A 124 1.50 -20.76 6.78
N LEU A 125 2.33 -19.76 6.49
CA LEU A 125 3.62 -19.97 5.85
C LEU A 125 4.57 -20.79 6.74
N GLN A 126 4.62 -20.50 8.04
CA GLN A 126 5.43 -21.32 8.98
C GLN A 126 4.97 -22.77 9.05
N PHE A 127 3.65 -23.00 9.04
CA PHE A 127 3.10 -24.35 9.01
C PHE A 127 3.46 -25.05 7.70
N LYS A 128 3.30 -24.36 6.55
CA LYS A 128 3.67 -24.86 5.23
C LYS A 128 5.14 -25.31 5.21
N ASP A 129 6.07 -24.46 5.66
CA ASP A 129 7.51 -24.77 5.68
C ASP A 129 7.83 -26.00 6.54
N LYS A 130 7.23 -26.10 7.73
CA LYS A 130 7.38 -27.25 8.60
C LYS A 130 6.81 -28.53 8.00
N TYR A 131 5.60 -28.44 7.44
CA TYR A 131 4.91 -29.57 6.85
C TYR A 131 5.66 -30.14 5.65
N VAL A 132 6.17 -29.26 4.76
CA VAL A 132 7.00 -29.65 3.62
C VAL A 132 8.30 -30.31 4.06
N SER A 133 8.94 -29.81 5.11
CA SER A 133 10.19 -30.38 5.61
C SER A 133 10.02 -31.80 6.20
N VAL A 134 8.83 -32.14 6.70
CA VAL A 134 8.53 -33.45 7.30
C VAL A 134 7.93 -34.40 6.27
N ASN A 135 6.95 -33.94 5.49
CA ASN A 135 6.13 -34.79 4.61
C ASN A 135 6.58 -34.78 3.15
N HIS A 136 7.53 -33.91 2.77
CA HIS A 136 8.00 -33.70 1.38
C HIS A 136 6.86 -33.41 0.38
N LYS A 137 5.73 -32.90 0.88
CA LYS A 137 4.53 -32.54 0.11
C LYS A 137 3.97 -31.22 0.65
N GLU A 138 3.39 -30.40 -0.22
CA GLU A 138 2.70 -29.19 0.19
C GLU A 138 1.37 -29.53 0.88
N PRO A 139 1.05 -28.84 2.01
CA PRO A 139 -0.25 -28.98 2.67
C PRO A 139 -1.35 -28.33 1.83
N THR A 140 -2.54 -28.87 1.91
CA THR A 140 -3.76 -28.24 1.37
C THR A 140 -4.18 -27.07 2.25
N ILE A 141 -4.99 -26.15 1.68
CA ILE A 141 -5.51 -25.00 2.42
C ILE A 141 -6.36 -25.45 3.62
N THR A 142 -7.09 -26.55 3.45
CA THR A 142 -7.89 -27.16 4.53
C THR A 142 -7.02 -27.67 5.68
N GLU A 143 -5.94 -28.36 5.40
CA GLU A 143 -4.99 -28.83 6.42
C GLU A 143 -4.32 -27.67 7.17
N ILE A 144 -4.04 -26.55 6.49
CA ILE A 144 -3.52 -25.33 7.12
C ILE A 144 -4.59 -24.72 8.03
N ALA A 145 -5.83 -24.61 7.57
CA ALA A 145 -6.94 -24.02 8.32
C ALA A 145 -7.25 -24.82 9.61
N GLU A 146 -7.28 -26.16 9.52
CA GLU A 146 -7.45 -27.06 10.67
C GLU A 146 -6.29 -26.92 11.66
N ALA A 147 -5.04 -26.90 11.18
CA ALA A 147 -3.88 -26.75 12.05
C ALA A 147 -3.82 -25.39 12.77
N LEU A 148 -4.33 -24.34 12.16
CA LEU A 148 -4.38 -22.98 12.75
C LEU A 148 -5.65 -22.71 13.53
N ASN A 149 -6.67 -23.60 13.44
CA ASN A 149 -8.00 -23.43 14.01
C ASN A 149 -8.68 -22.13 13.56
N VAL A 150 -8.67 -21.90 12.23
CA VAL A 150 -9.32 -20.77 11.55
C VAL A 150 -10.17 -21.28 10.39
N GLU A 151 -11.03 -20.43 9.84
CA GLU A 151 -11.81 -20.80 8.66
C GLU A 151 -10.91 -20.87 7.41
N THR A 152 -11.25 -21.78 6.50
CA THR A 152 -10.49 -21.96 5.23
C THR A 152 -10.46 -20.67 4.42
N ILE A 153 -11.54 -19.89 4.42
CA ILE A 153 -11.62 -18.61 3.72
C ILE A 153 -10.64 -17.58 4.28
N ASP A 154 -10.45 -17.55 5.60
CA ASP A 154 -9.50 -16.63 6.24
C ASP A 154 -8.06 -16.92 5.83
N VAL A 155 -7.70 -18.19 5.65
CA VAL A 155 -6.37 -18.59 5.17
C VAL A 155 -6.17 -18.14 3.72
N VAL A 156 -7.17 -18.31 2.86
CA VAL A 156 -7.12 -17.86 1.45
C VAL A 156 -6.93 -16.35 1.40
N ILE A 157 -7.81 -15.59 2.06
CA ILE A 157 -7.74 -14.12 2.10
C ILE A 157 -6.40 -13.64 2.65
N ALA A 158 -5.90 -14.29 3.71
CA ALA A 158 -4.63 -13.91 4.32
C ALA A 158 -3.43 -14.14 3.39
N LEU A 159 -3.39 -15.27 2.67
CA LEU A 159 -2.32 -15.57 1.72
C LEU A 159 -2.38 -14.68 0.49
N GLU A 160 -3.57 -14.41 -0.06
CA GLU A 160 -3.75 -13.49 -1.18
C GLU A 160 -3.38 -12.05 -0.82
N ALA A 161 -3.75 -11.59 0.37
CA ALA A 161 -3.43 -10.25 0.86
C ALA A 161 -1.91 -10.01 0.99
N MET A 162 -1.11 -11.07 1.15
CA MET A 162 0.36 -10.97 1.26
C MET A 162 1.08 -10.93 -0.09
N GLN A 163 0.36 -11.07 -1.20
CA GLN A 163 0.97 -10.96 -2.53
C GLN A 163 1.34 -9.50 -2.82
N ASP A 164 2.52 -9.31 -3.36
CA ASP A 164 2.95 -7.98 -3.81
C ASP A 164 2.16 -7.55 -5.05
N PRO A 165 1.68 -6.29 -5.11
CA PRO A 165 1.04 -5.78 -6.30
C PRO A 165 2.04 -5.72 -7.46
N VAL A 166 1.58 -6.15 -8.64
CA VAL A 166 2.36 -6.09 -9.88
C VAL A 166 2.18 -4.73 -10.53
N SER A 167 3.24 -4.18 -11.13
CA SER A 167 3.15 -2.92 -11.86
C SER A 167 2.32 -3.10 -13.13
N ILE A 168 1.40 -2.17 -13.40
CA ILE A 168 0.64 -2.14 -14.65
C ILE A 168 1.52 -1.91 -15.89
N TYR A 169 2.71 -1.35 -15.70
CA TYR A 169 3.73 -1.16 -16.73
C TYR A 169 4.73 -2.32 -16.81
N THR A 170 4.42 -3.47 -16.21
CA THR A 170 5.23 -4.67 -16.41
C THR A 170 5.00 -5.20 -17.83
N PRO A 171 6.05 -5.37 -18.64
CA PRO A 171 5.91 -5.97 -19.96
C PRO A 171 5.52 -7.45 -19.80
N ILE A 172 4.43 -7.84 -20.43
CA ILE A 172 3.96 -9.24 -20.47
C ILE A 172 4.64 -9.96 -21.62
N TYR A 173 4.87 -9.25 -22.71
CA TYR A 173 5.47 -9.78 -23.91
C TYR A 173 6.53 -8.82 -24.45
N ASN A 174 7.73 -9.33 -24.71
CA ASN A 174 8.85 -8.55 -25.23
C ASN A 174 9.48 -9.31 -26.40
N ASN A 175 9.17 -8.87 -27.62
CA ASN A 175 9.73 -9.42 -28.86
C ASN A 175 10.75 -8.46 -29.53
N GLY A 176 11.28 -7.51 -28.79
CA GLY A 176 12.37 -6.63 -29.27
C GLY A 176 11.93 -5.38 -30.03
N SER A 177 10.72 -5.27 -30.57
CA SER A 177 10.22 -4.07 -31.24
C SER A 177 8.94 -3.49 -30.63
N ASP A 178 8.06 -4.35 -30.10
CA ASP A 178 6.79 -3.92 -29.50
C ASP A 178 6.61 -4.57 -28.13
N GLU A 179 6.66 -3.77 -27.09
CA GLU A 179 6.40 -4.22 -25.72
C GLU A 179 4.90 -4.10 -25.42
N ILE A 180 4.27 -5.21 -25.03
CA ILE A 180 2.88 -5.20 -24.55
C ILE A 180 2.90 -5.17 -23.02
N TYR A 181 2.31 -4.14 -22.46
CA TYR A 181 2.24 -3.95 -21.00
C TYR A 181 0.95 -4.55 -20.43
N LEU A 182 0.95 -4.82 -19.13
CA LEU A 182 -0.25 -5.31 -18.42
C LEU A 182 -1.44 -4.36 -18.58
N ILE A 183 -1.20 -3.04 -18.61
CA ILE A 183 -2.25 -2.02 -18.81
C ILE A 183 -2.98 -2.19 -20.14
N ASP A 184 -2.30 -2.65 -21.19
CA ASP A 184 -2.89 -2.81 -22.52
C ASP A 184 -3.87 -3.99 -22.61
N GLN A 185 -3.84 -4.89 -21.62
CA GLN A 185 -4.75 -6.04 -21.52
C GLN A 185 -5.93 -5.81 -20.57
N ILE A 186 -5.91 -4.72 -19.79
CA ILE A 186 -7.00 -4.41 -18.87
C ILE A 186 -8.14 -3.74 -19.65
N ALA A 187 -9.29 -4.42 -19.71
CA ALA A 187 -10.48 -3.86 -20.35
C ALA A 187 -11.03 -2.70 -19.53
N ASP A 188 -11.45 -1.63 -20.22
CA ASP A 188 -12.23 -0.55 -19.60
C ASP A 188 -13.72 -0.92 -19.60
N GLU A 189 -14.17 -1.53 -18.50
CA GLU A 189 -15.56 -1.99 -18.34
C GLU A 189 -16.58 -0.85 -18.38
N ASN A 190 -16.17 0.37 -18.05
CA ASN A 190 -17.06 1.54 -18.00
C ASN A 190 -17.14 2.30 -19.32
N ASN A 191 -16.44 1.90 -20.36
CA ASN A 191 -16.33 2.64 -21.60
C ASN A 191 -16.32 1.68 -22.81
N THR A 192 -17.28 0.76 -22.82
CA THR A 192 -17.45 -0.15 -23.93
C THR A 192 -17.87 0.59 -25.20
N SER A 193 -17.58 0.01 -26.39
CA SER A 193 -18.03 0.55 -27.67
C SER A 193 -19.56 0.71 -27.72
N ASP A 194 -20.27 -0.20 -27.05
CA ASP A 194 -21.73 -0.19 -26.97
C ASP A 194 -22.24 1.00 -26.16
N ASP A 195 -21.63 1.31 -24.99
CA ASP A 195 -21.99 2.48 -24.17
C ASP A 195 -21.76 3.80 -24.91
N ARG A 196 -20.68 3.87 -25.71
CA ARG A 196 -20.40 5.05 -26.54
C ARG A 196 -21.45 5.20 -27.65
N MET A 197 -21.79 4.08 -28.29
CA MET A 197 -22.80 4.05 -29.35
C MET A 197 -24.17 4.44 -28.79
N GLU A 198 -24.57 3.91 -27.64
CA GLU A 198 -25.81 4.29 -26.95
C GLU A 198 -25.85 5.78 -26.61
N LYS A 199 -24.77 6.35 -26.06
CA LYS A 199 -24.67 7.78 -25.80
C LYS A 199 -24.81 8.62 -27.05
N MET A 200 -24.15 8.26 -28.15
CA MET A 200 -24.27 8.94 -29.42
C MET A 200 -25.71 8.88 -29.98
N MET A 201 -26.34 7.70 -29.87
CA MET A 201 -27.74 7.52 -30.31
C MET A 201 -28.70 8.40 -29.47
N ILE A 202 -28.51 8.47 -28.16
CA ILE A 202 -29.31 9.34 -27.29
C ILE A 202 -29.09 10.82 -27.64
N GLU A 203 -27.85 11.26 -27.82
CA GLU A 203 -27.54 12.66 -28.20
C GLU A 203 -28.14 13.04 -29.55
N GLU A 204 -28.06 12.14 -30.52
CA GLU A 204 -28.70 12.33 -31.82
C GLU A 204 -30.22 12.40 -31.68
N GLY A 205 -30.84 11.49 -30.90
CA GLY A 205 -32.26 11.51 -30.61
C GLY A 205 -32.72 12.81 -29.94
N ILE A 206 -31.96 13.33 -28.98
CA ILE A 206 -32.23 14.61 -28.32
C ILE A 206 -32.10 15.78 -29.32
N SER A 207 -31.19 15.70 -30.29
CA SER A 207 -31.02 16.75 -31.31
C SER A 207 -32.22 16.87 -32.24
N ARG A 208 -32.96 15.77 -32.49
CA ARG A 208 -34.17 15.72 -33.31
C ARG A 208 -35.41 16.26 -32.62
N LEU A 209 -35.36 16.47 -31.28
CA LEU A 209 -36.48 17.00 -30.53
C LEU A 209 -36.72 18.48 -30.82
N ASN A 210 -37.99 18.89 -30.80
CA ASN A 210 -38.33 20.33 -30.83
C ASN A 210 -37.86 20.99 -29.51
N PRO A 211 -37.62 22.33 -29.48
CA PRO A 211 -37.06 23.02 -28.32
C PRO A 211 -37.84 22.78 -27.01
N ARG A 212 -39.17 22.65 -27.09
CA ARG A 212 -40.02 22.43 -25.92
C ARG A 212 -39.85 21.03 -25.33
N LEU A 213 -39.82 19.98 -26.16
CA LEU A 213 -39.56 18.59 -25.73
C LEU A 213 -38.15 18.43 -25.22
N LYS A 214 -37.18 19.05 -25.87
CA LYS A 214 -35.79 19.05 -25.47
C LYS A 214 -35.62 19.64 -24.06
N SER A 215 -36.25 20.81 -23.78
CA SER A 215 -36.20 21.43 -22.45
C SER A 215 -36.74 20.48 -21.36
N ILE A 216 -37.91 19.84 -21.63
CA ILE A 216 -38.51 18.89 -20.68
C ILE A 216 -37.59 17.71 -20.38
N ILE A 217 -36.95 17.13 -21.40
CA ILE A 217 -36.00 16.02 -21.23
C ILE A 217 -34.75 16.47 -20.47
N MET A 218 -34.19 17.63 -20.81
CA MET A 218 -33.01 18.16 -20.10
C MET A 218 -33.34 18.46 -18.63
N ASP A 219 -34.47 19.07 -18.35
CA ASP A 219 -34.88 19.36 -16.98
C ASP A 219 -35.13 18.09 -16.16
N ARG A 220 -35.73 17.07 -16.79
CA ARG A 220 -36.08 15.82 -16.13
C ARG A 220 -34.87 14.94 -15.82
N TYR A 221 -33.97 14.71 -16.78
CA TYR A 221 -32.93 13.72 -16.73
C TYR A 221 -31.53 14.29 -16.45
N TYR A 222 -31.27 15.55 -16.79
CA TYR A 222 -29.99 16.20 -16.52
C TYR A 222 -30.05 17.12 -15.30
N ASN A 223 -31.17 17.83 -15.11
CA ASN A 223 -31.37 18.74 -13.97
C ASN A 223 -32.12 18.07 -12.80
N ASN A 224 -32.49 16.79 -12.90
CA ASN A 224 -33.19 16.01 -11.87
C ASN A 224 -34.50 16.63 -11.35
N LYS A 225 -35.17 17.46 -12.15
CA LYS A 225 -36.45 18.06 -11.76
C LYS A 225 -37.59 17.03 -11.79
N THR A 226 -38.57 17.21 -10.91
CA THR A 226 -39.79 16.44 -10.91
C THR A 226 -40.75 16.94 -12.00
N GLN A 227 -41.68 16.09 -12.47
CA GLN A 227 -42.72 16.51 -13.43
C GLN A 227 -43.57 17.66 -12.90
N MET A 228 -43.77 17.76 -11.59
CA MET A 228 -44.54 18.85 -10.97
C MET A 228 -43.78 20.19 -11.04
N GLU A 229 -42.50 20.20 -10.79
CA GLU A 229 -41.65 21.39 -10.88
C GLU A 229 -41.60 21.90 -12.33
N ILE A 230 -41.37 20.99 -13.30
CA ILE A 230 -41.39 21.31 -14.72
C ILE A 230 -42.77 21.87 -15.14
N ALA A 231 -43.86 21.27 -14.66
CA ALA A 231 -45.22 21.73 -14.92
C ALA A 231 -45.46 23.16 -14.42
N SER A 232 -44.96 23.47 -13.21
CA SER A 232 -45.03 24.80 -12.61
C SER A 232 -44.23 25.84 -13.40
N GLU A 233 -43.02 25.48 -13.85
CA GLU A 233 -42.13 26.38 -14.59
C GLU A 233 -42.68 26.73 -16.01
N ILE A 234 -43.24 25.71 -16.70
CA ILE A 234 -43.72 25.85 -18.07
C ILE A 234 -45.19 26.33 -18.10
N GLY A 235 -45.90 26.34 -16.96
CA GLY A 235 -47.28 26.77 -16.84
C GLY A 235 -48.29 25.78 -17.44
N ILE A 236 -48.07 24.49 -17.36
CA ILE A 236 -48.95 23.41 -17.85
C ILE A 236 -49.25 22.40 -16.76
N SER A 237 -50.19 21.48 -16.96
CA SER A 237 -50.49 20.44 -15.99
C SER A 237 -49.41 19.35 -15.97
N GLN A 238 -49.19 18.72 -14.80
CA GLN A 238 -48.27 17.57 -14.65
C GLN A 238 -48.62 16.42 -15.63
N ALA A 239 -49.92 16.19 -15.89
CA ALA A 239 -50.36 15.18 -16.84
C ALA A 239 -49.94 15.51 -18.29
N GLN A 240 -49.89 16.79 -18.65
CA GLN A 240 -49.37 17.24 -19.96
C GLN A 240 -47.85 17.03 -20.03
N VAL A 241 -47.09 17.37 -18.98
CA VAL A 241 -45.63 17.10 -18.92
C VAL A 241 -45.35 15.60 -19.10
N SER A 242 -46.07 14.73 -18.41
CA SER A 242 -45.92 13.28 -18.54
C SER A 242 -46.19 12.77 -19.97
N ARG A 243 -47.21 13.33 -20.66
CA ARG A 243 -47.49 12.98 -22.07
C ARG A 243 -46.39 13.47 -23.01
N LEU A 244 -45.89 14.68 -22.81
CA LEU A 244 -44.80 15.27 -23.61
C LEU A 244 -43.47 14.53 -23.39
N GLU A 245 -43.17 14.15 -22.15
CA GLU A 245 -42.01 13.32 -21.81
C GLU A 245 -42.07 11.95 -22.54
N LYS A 246 -43.21 11.25 -22.48
CA LYS A 246 -43.39 9.99 -23.18
C LYS A 246 -43.28 10.16 -24.70
N ALA A 247 -43.80 11.22 -25.26
CA ALA A 247 -43.67 11.52 -26.69
C ALA A 247 -42.22 11.80 -27.08
N ALA A 248 -41.47 12.56 -26.25
CA ALA A 248 -40.07 12.83 -26.48
C ALA A 248 -39.22 11.55 -26.41
N LEU A 249 -39.40 10.70 -25.39
CA LEU A 249 -38.73 9.43 -25.28
C LEU A 249 -38.98 8.51 -26.48
N LYS A 250 -40.24 8.49 -26.96
CA LYS A 250 -40.56 7.74 -28.18
C LYS A 250 -39.77 8.22 -29.40
N ILE A 251 -39.62 9.53 -29.60
CA ILE A 251 -38.84 10.10 -30.71
C ILE A 251 -37.34 9.79 -30.57
N ILE A 252 -36.82 9.77 -29.32
CA ILE A 252 -35.40 9.44 -29.05
C ILE A 252 -35.09 7.98 -29.40
N PHE A 253 -35.99 7.05 -29.05
CA PHE A 253 -35.77 5.62 -29.21
C PHE A 253 -36.43 5.01 -30.46
N ASP A 254 -37.32 5.73 -31.17
CA ASP A 254 -37.82 5.29 -32.49
C ASP A 254 -36.72 5.50 -33.55
N LYS A 255 -36.35 4.38 -34.18
CA LYS A 255 -35.40 4.33 -35.30
C LYS A 255 -36.00 4.89 -36.57
#